data_a8bacbcb246ea6852b93759a83caf0a0
#
_entry.id   a8bacbcb246ea6852b93759a83caf0a0
#
_cell.length_a   1.000
_cell.length_b   1.000
_cell.length_c   1.000
_cell.angle_alpha   90.00
_cell.angle_beta   90.00
_cell.angle_gamma   90.00
#
_symmetry.space_group_name_H-M   'P 1'
#
loop_
_entity.id
_entity.type
_entity.pdbx_description
1 polymer ?
#
loop_
_entity_poly.entity_id
_entity_poly.type
_entity_poly.pdbx_seq_one_letter_code
_entity_poly.pdbx_strand_id
1 'polypeptide(L)'
;MRFLTIICTLVFLTLISCVGPFAGRRPSLSVPLSLQVDFDSATASARLRWERPRVEGFLYYRIERASYGDFETVAEIGAAADTSYVDMGFLAATPIRYRVVAVWGDQDDDGAQSLATTTVEGGIHRFLNSWSLPKGFLPTRLAMNEQGVLHVVGAGSGWVERFDRGGNAMGQWQFAKGSNACLETAVLDGPSLSFDSKGNLYVVYNLLEAGRAPLSFWTKFDASGRSQWTRPLQMAFARHIAIDGDDIFIEGISHLQQMDGAGESVADYPIPALLVSSLRFWKGHFAALVEPLSFANMGWQAPRLVVYTRADRSETDFVVGRDPLSPEDRGAGLLARPSDFAMDEASNRVFIVNAGRRRIEVFKDNVYLTRWAEAGVDKAQRFRFSGQFSVIDDLSTGTTRERTVTAGGISRDREGFLYVADTFNNRIQ
;
A
#
# COMPACT_ATOMS: atom_id res chain seq x y z
N MET A 1 39.00 65.89 -3.24
CA MET A 1 40.03 66.35 -4.17
C MET A 1 40.99 65.23 -4.51
N ARG A 2 41.28 65.05 -5.75
CA ARG A 2 42.18 64.13 -6.50
C ARG A 2 41.63 62.81 -6.89
N PHE A 3 41.21 62.80 -8.18
CA PHE A 3 41.02 61.67 -9.06
C PHE A 3 42.32 60.88 -9.27
N LEU A 4 42.24 59.56 -9.31
CA LEU A 4 43.26 58.73 -9.90
C LEU A 4 42.61 57.78 -10.93
N THR A 5 42.89 58.10 -12.17
CA THR A 5 42.52 57.34 -13.37
C THR A 5 43.52 56.20 -13.55
N ILE A 6 43.02 54.94 -13.55
CA ILE A 6 43.88 53.79 -13.94
C ILE A 6 43.37 53.32 -15.32
N ILE A 7 44.25 53.49 -16.27
CA ILE A 7 44.12 53.01 -17.64
C ILE A 7 44.49 51.52 -17.64
N CYS A 8 43.54 50.63 -17.92
CA CYS A 8 43.81 49.19 -18.17
C CYS A 8 44.01 48.97 -19.67
N THR A 9 45.21 48.68 -20.05
CA THR A 9 45.60 48.35 -21.42
C THR A 9 45.19 46.93 -21.75
N LEU A 10 44.26 46.75 -22.68
CA LEU A 10 43.86 45.43 -23.21
C LEU A 10 44.92 44.92 -24.18
N VAL A 11 45.60 43.87 -23.82
CA VAL A 11 46.50 43.10 -24.71
C VAL A 11 45.65 42.02 -25.37
N PHE A 12 45.37 42.20 -26.67
CA PHE A 12 44.81 41.13 -27.51
C PHE A 12 45.90 40.12 -27.85
N LEU A 13 45.88 38.96 -27.21
CA LEU A 13 46.60 37.78 -27.68
C LEU A 13 45.73 37.01 -28.66
N THR A 14 46.01 37.15 -29.93
CA THR A 14 45.48 36.29 -31.00
C THR A 14 46.16 34.93 -30.94
N LEU A 15 45.53 33.98 -30.31
CA LEU A 15 45.89 32.54 -30.43
C LEU A 15 45.31 32.03 -31.76
N ILE A 16 46.18 31.86 -32.74
CA ILE A 16 45.88 31.09 -33.95
C ILE A 16 45.84 29.62 -33.52
N SER A 17 44.64 29.10 -33.27
CA SER A 17 44.43 27.69 -33.07
C SER A 17 44.41 27.00 -34.42
N CYS A 18 45.40 26.19 -34.69
CA CYS A 18 45.39 25.24 -35.84
C CYS A 18 44.24 24.25 -35.61
N VAL A 19 43.12 24.51 -36.25
CA VAL A 19 42.02 23.54 -36.35
C VAL A 19 42.43 22.49 -37.36
N GLY A 20 42.83 21.33 -36.88
CA GLY A 20 43.05 20.14 -37.75
C GLY A 20 41.74 19.72 -38.41
N PRO A 21 41.79 19.25 -39.70
CA PRO A 21 40.60 19.04 -40.51
C PRO A 21 39.78 17.78 -40.20
N PHE A 22 39.88 17.16 -39.06
CA PHE A 22 39.11 15.94 -38.73
C PHE A 22 38.55 15.95 -37.29
N ALA A 23 37.73 16.97 -36.98
CA ALA A 23 36.73 16.75 -35.96
C ALA A 23 35.46 16.29 -36.67
N GLY A 24 35.34 15.02 -36.94
CA GLY A 24 34.08 14.43 -37.37
C GLY A 24 32.98 14.85 -36.39
N ARG A 25 31.96 15.54 -36.88
CA ARG A 25 30.76 15.84 -36.08
C ARG A 25 30.19 14.49 -35.63
N ARG A 26 30.45 14.15 -34.38
CA ARG A 26 29.73 13.02 -33.75
C ARG A 26 28.24 13.34 -33.81
N PRO A 27 27.41 12.51 -34.43
CA PRO A 27 25.99 12.78 -34.49
C PRO A 27 25.47 12.73 -33.04
N SER A 28 25.07 13.89 -32.50
CA SER A 28 24.38 13.94 -31.23
C SER A 28 22.97 13.42 -31.46
N LEU A 29 22.70 12.17 -31.11
CA LEU A 29 21.32 11.69 -31.01
C LEU A 29 20.63 12.44 -29.84
N SER A 30 19.75 13.35 -30.20
CA SER A 30 19.06 14.22 -29.24
C SER A 30 17.65 13.74 -28.88
N VAL A 31 17.18 12.67 -29.55
CA VAL A 31 15.81 12.17 -29.37
C VAL A 31 15.86 10.78 -28.76
N PRO A 32 15.24 10.55 -27.59
CA PRO A 32 15.12 9.23 -27.03
C PRO A 32 14.44 8.25 -28.01
N LEU A 33 14.93 7.03 -28.07
CA LEU A 33 14.29 5.98 -28.85
C LEU A 33 12.92 5.66 -28.25
N SER A 34 11.94 5.32 -29.09
CA SER A 34 10.66 4.85 -28.59
C SER A 34 10.80 3.43 -28.02
N LEU A 35 10.12 3.18 -26.90
CA LEU A 35 9.99 1.87 -26.29
C LEU A 35 8.51 1.56 -26.12
N GLN A 36 8.11 0.38 -26.54
CA GLN A 36 6.79 -0.21 -26.25
C GLN A 36 6.99 -1.43 -25.38
N VAL A 37 6.14 -1.59 -24.37
CA VAL A 37 6.15 -2.74 -23.46
C VAL A 37 4.75 -3.28 -23.35
N ASP A 38 4.58 -4.54 -23.75
CA ASP A 38 3.34 -5.30 -23.60
C ASP A 38 3.50 -6.25 -22.42
N PHE A 39 2.66 -6.09 -21.41
CA PHE A 39 2.65 -6.95 -20.22
C PHE A 39 1.61 -8.05 -20.39
N ASP A 40 2.04 -9.31 -20.26
CA ASP A 40 1.17 -10.47 -20.26
C ASP A 40 1.02 -11.02 -18.84
N SER A 41 -0.17 -10.86 -18.29
CA SER A 41 -0.48 -11.34 -16.95
C SER A 41 -0.62 -12.86 -16.86
N ALA A 42 -0.93 -13.54 -17.96
CA ALA A 42 -1.11 -15.00 -17.96
C ALA A 42 0.23 -15.72 -17.86
N THR A 43 1.25 -15.18 -18.50
CA THR A 43 2.60 -15.77 -18.51
C THR A 43 3.57 -15.06 -17.57
N ALA A 44 3.14 -14.02 -16.88
CA ALA A 44 3.99 -13.13 -16.07
C ALA A 44 5.22 -12.67 -16.89
N SER A 45 5.01 -12.21 -18.12
CA SER A 45 6.05 -11.76 -19.02
C SER A 45 5.85 -10.34 -19.52
N ALA A 46 6.94 -9.65 -19.82
CA ALA A 46 6.94 -8.36 -20.49
C ALA A 46 7.64 -8.48 -21.84
N ARG A 47 6.92 -8.14 -22.92
CA ARG A 47 7.49 -8.08 -24.25
C ARG A 47 7.84 -6.64 -24.58
N LEU A 48 9.15 -6.38 -24.71
CA LEU A 48 9.72 -5.09 -25.08
C LEU A 48 9.92 -5.04 -26.59
N ARG A 49 9.63 -3.89 -27.19
CA ARG A 49 9.95 -3.56 -28.58
C ARG A 49 10.43 -2.13 -28.65
N TRP A 50 11.50 -1.88 -29.39
CA TRP A 50 12.06 -0.53 -29.53
C TRP A 50 12.49 -0.24 -30.98
N GLU A 51 12.75 1.03 -31.27
CA GLU A 51 13.27 1.45 -32.54
C GLU A 51 14.77 1.25 -32.62
N ARG A 52 15.23 0.81 -33.78
CA ARG A 52 16.66 0.68 -34.06
C ARG A 52 17.31 2.07 -34.14
N PRO A 53 18.37 2.35 -33.36
CA PRO A 53 19.11 3.58 -33.49
C PRO A 53 19.87 3.61 -34.79
N ARG A 54 19.94 4.78 -35.41
CA ARG A 54 20.76 5.02 -36.61
C ARG A 54 22.14 5.49 -36.16
N VAL A 55 22.96 4.59 -35.66
CA VAL A 55 24.32 4.86 -35.18
C VAL A 55 25.31 3.97 -35.90
N GLU A 56 26.52 4.50 -36.14
CA GLU A 56 27.68 3.71 -36.59
C GLU A 56 28.40 3.16 -35.37
N GLY A 57 29.07 2.00 -35.52
CA GLY A 57 29.79 1.36 -34.41
C GLY A 57 28.88 0.83 -33.32
N PHE A 58 27.66 0.38 -33.63
CA PHE A 58 26.77 -0.23 -32.66
C PHE A 58 27.44 -1.45 -32.03
N LEU A 59 27.39 -1.50 -30.68
CA LEU A 59 27.94 -2.59 -29.86
C LEU A 59 26.85 -3.53 -29.39
N TYR A 60 25.92 -3.02 -28.58
CA TYR A 60 24.82 -3.82 -28.01
C TYR A 60 23.68 -2.95 -27.49
N TYR A 61 22.52 -3.58 -27.26
CA TYR A 61 21.47 -3.04 -26.43
C TYR A 61 21.61 -3.61 -25.02
N ARG A 62 21.50 -2.75 -24.03
CA ARG A 62 21.35 -3.15 -22.63
C ARG A 62 19.90 -2.95 -22.22
N ILE A 63 19.25 -4.05 -21.87
CA ILE A 63 17.87 -4.06 -21.37
C ILE A 63 17.95 -3.86 -19.87
N GLU A 64 17.34 -2.80 -19.39
CA GLU A 64 17.36 -2.46 -18.00
C GLU A 64 15.95 -2.47 -17.42
N ARG A 65 15.83 -3.09 -16.28
CA ARG A 65 14.60 -3.21 -15.50
C ARG A 65 14.82 -2.60 -14.12
N ALA A 66 13.86 -1.83 -13.64
CA ALA A 66 13.78 -1.40 -12.26
C ALA A 66 12.44 -1.86 -11.69
N SER A 67 12.46 -2.92 -10.91
CA SER A 67 11.30 -3.27 -10.10
C SER A 67 11.18 -2.28 -8.94
N TYR A 68 12.33 -1.77 -8.45
CA TYR A 68 12.45 -0.91 -7.30
C TYR A 68 13.82 -0.23 -7.33
N GLY A 69 13.87 1.06 -7.02
CA GLY A 69 15.14 1.78 -6.96
C GLY A 69 15.79 1.96 -8.32
N ASP A 70 17.06 1.62 -8.40
CA ASP A 70 17.89 1.79 -9.58
C ASP A 70 17.62 0.72 -10.64
N PHE A 71 17.98 1.04 -11.88
CA PHE A 71 17.87 0.09 -12.99
C PHE A 71 18.93 -0.99 -12.90
N GLU A 72 18.50 -2.25 -13.06
CA GLU A 72 19.36 -3.42 -13.17
C GLU A 72 19.40 -3.90 -14.62
N THR A 73 20.57 -4.29 -15.10
CA THR A 73 20.70 -4.93 -16.42
C THR A 73 20.13 -6.35 -16.36
N VAL A 74 19.11 -6.64 -17.17
CA VAL A 74 18.51 -7.97 -17.25
C VAL A 74 18.95 -8.75 -18.48
N ALA A 75 19.41 -8.06 -19.54
CA ALA A 75 19.95 -8.69 -20.72
C ALA A 75 20.82 -7.72 -21.53
N GLU A 76 21.75 -8.27 -22.34
CA GLU A 76 22.48 -7.56 -23.38
C GLU A 76 22.28 -8.29 -24.71
N ILE A 77 22.02 -7.52 -25.78
CA ILE A 77 21.72 -8.02 -27.13
C ILE A 77 22.69 -7.40 -28.10
N GLY A 78 23.64 -8.20 -28.64
CA GLY A 78 24.70 -7.73 -29.50
C GLY A 78 24.27 -7.46 -30.95
N ALA A 79 23.10 -7.91 -31.38
CA ALA A 79 22.66 -7.73 -32.78
C ALA A 79 21.81 -6.46 -32.91
N ALA A 80 22.27 -5.49 -33.73
CA ALA A 80 21.53 -4.24 -33.95
C ALA A 80 20.15 -4.43 -34.61
N ALA A 81 19.91 -5.57 -35.27
CA ALA A 81 18.64 -5.90 -35.92
C ALA A 81 17.60 -6.41 -34.92
N ASP A 82 18.04 -6.93 -33.76
CA ASP A 82 17.16 -7.48 -32.75
C ASP A 82 16.61 -6.35 -31.86
N THR A 83 15.41 -5.90 -32.16
CA THR A 83 14.73 -4.80 -31.47
C THR A 83 13.57 -5.27 -30.63
N SER A 84 13.66 -6.49 -30.08
CA SER A 84 12.67 -7.04 -29.16
C SER A 84 13.32 -7.95 -28.12
N TYR A 85 12.69 -8.01 -26.94
CA TYR A 85 13.09 -8.87 -25.84
C TYR A 85 11.86 -9.31 -25.04
N VAL A 86 11.90 -10.51 -24.50
CA VAL A 86 10.85 -10.99 -23.58
C VAL A 86 11.48 -11.25 -22.23
N ASP A 87 11.09 -10.44 -21.25
CA ASP A 87 11.46 -10.66 -19.85
C ASP A 87 10.42 -11.56 -19.17
N MET A 88 10.87 -12.72 -18.68
CA MET A 88 10.05 -13.69 -17.96
C MET A 88 10.39 -13.74 -16.46
N GLY A 89 11.26 -12.88 -16.00
CA GLY A 89 11.85 -12.95 -14.66
C GLY A 89 11.23 -12.03 -13.62
N PHE A 90 10.02 -11.50 -13.84
CA PHE A 90 9.44 -10.58 -12.86
C PHE A 90 8.21 -11.15 -12.14
N LEU A 91 8.04 -10.71 -10.91
CA LEU A 91 6.87 -11.08 -10.11
C LEU A 91 5.64 -10.29 -10.57
N ALA A 92 4.54 -11.01 -10.84
CA ALA A 92 3.29 -10.49 -11.38
C ALA A 92 2.70 -9.26 -10.64
N ALA A 93 3.10 -9.02 -9.43
CA ALA A 93 2.54 -7.98 -8.56
C ALA A 93 3.44 -6.76 -8.36
N THR A 94 4.24 -6.37 -9.34
CA THR A 94 5.24 -5.30 -9.18
C THR A 94 5.09 -4.26 -10.28
N PRO A 95 4.98 -2.96 -9.99
CA PRO A 95 5.21 -1.96 -11.01
C PRO A 95 6.66 -2.07 -11.47
N ILE A 96 6.85 -2.18 -12.76
CA ILE A 96 8.15 -2.39 -13.38
C ILE A 96 8.40 -1.25 -14.34
N ARG A 97 9.58 -0.69 -14.26
CA ARG A 97 10.08 0.27 -15.24
C ARG A 97 11.08 -0.41 -16.14
N TYR A 98 10.91 -0.23 -17.42
CA TYR A 98 11.86 -0.67 -18.43
C TYR A 98 12.44 0.51 -19.17
N ARG A 99 13.70 0.40 -19.51
CA ARG A 99 14.36 1.19 -20.53
C ARG A 99 15.34 0.31 -21.31
N VAL A 100 15.57 0.66 -22.54
CA VAL A 100 16.59 0.04 -23.39
C VAL A 100 17.67 1.07 -23.63
N VAL A 101 18.91 0.71 -23.40
CA VAL A 101 20.07 1.56 -23.62
C VAL A 101 20.82 1.00 -24.83
N ALA A 102 20.89 1.77 -25.91
CA ALA A 102 21.76 1.46 -27.03
C ALA A 102 23.17 1.97 -26.73
N VAL A 103 24.17 1.11 -26.94
CA VAL A 103 25.59 1.42 -26.70
C VAL A 103 26.34 1.30 -28.01
N TRP A 104 27.16 2.28 -28.36
CA TRP A 104 27.98 2.32 -29.57
C TRP A 104 29.32 3.00 -29.30
N GLY A 105 30.30 2.80 -30.20
CA GLY A 105 31.64 3.34 -30.11
C GLY A 105 32.70 2.33 -30.53
N ASP A 106 33.96 2.65 -30.36
CA ASP A 106 35.05 1.71 -30.56
C ASP A 106 35.21 0.82 -29.33
N GLN A 107 35.44 -0.49 -29.54
CA GLN A 107 35.61 -1.45 -28.44
C GLN A 107 36.84 -1.18 -27.58
N ASP A 108 37.82 -0.45 -28.13
CA ASP A 108 39.09 -0.16 -27.48
C ASP A 108 39.17 1.24 -26.85
N ASP A 109 38.09 2.02 -26.93
CA ASP A 109 38.06 3.38 -26.39
C ASP A 109 37.17 3.47 -25.14
N ASP A 110 37.72 4.01 -24.03
CA ASP A 110 36.98 4.31 -22.79
C ASP A 110 35.81 5.29 -23.00
N GLY A 111 35.47 5.64 -24.22
CA GLY A 111 34.48 6.58 -24.66
C GLY A 111 33.20 5.98 -25.27
N ALA A 112 32.82 4.76 -24.94
CA ALA A 112 31.54 4.21 -25.41
C ALA A 112 30.38 5.16 -25.10
N GLN A 113 29.58 5.51 -26.12
CA GLN A 113 28.42 6.38 -25.98
C GLN A 113 27.19 5.54 -25.76
N SER A 114 26.22 6.10 -25.05
CA SER A 114 24.95 5.42 -24.81
C SER A 114 23.77 6.38 -24.90
N LEU A 115 22.63 5.87 -25.36
CA LEU A 115 21.35 6.57 -25.35
C LEU A 115 20.28 5.64 -24.83
N ALA A 116 19.59 6.08 -23.78
CA ALA A 116 18.43 5.35 -23.26
C ALA A 116 17.16 5.72 -24.04
N THR A 117 16.25 4.76 -24.15
CA THR A 117 14.86 5.03 -24.55
C THR A 117 14.15 5.85 -23.48
N THR A 118 12.95 6.33 -23.79
CA THR A 118 11.99 6.73 -22.75
C THR A 118 11.74 5.56 -21.79
N THR A 119 11.58 5.88 -20.52
CA THR A 119 11.20 4.87 -19.53
C THR A 119 9.72 4.54 -19.69
N VAL A 120 9.40 3.27 -19.84
CA VAL A 120 8.02 2.78 -19.81
C VAL A 120 7.78 2.14 -18.45
N GLU A 121 6.82 2.67 -17.73
CA GLU A 121 6.36 2.11 -16.48
C GLU A 121 5.09 1.31 -16.75
N GLY A 122 5.05 0.12 -16.22
CA GLY A 122 3.91 -0.76 -16.28
C GLY A 122 4.02 -1.79 -15.17
N GLY A 123 3.11 -2.70 -15.16
CA GLY A 123 3.09 -3.76 -14.18
C GLY A 123 1.77 -4.48 -14.26
N ILE A 124 1.71 -5.63 -13.63
CA ILE A 124 0.51 -6.44 -13.59
C ILE A 124 -0.49 -5.92 -12.54
N HIS A 125 -0.08 -4.97 -11.70
CA HIS A 125 -1.01 -4.23 -10.85
C HIS A 125 -1.84 -3.27 -11.68
N ARG A 126 -2.71 -3.84 -12.46
CA ARG A 126 -3.80 -3.08 -13.05
C ARG A 126 -5.07 -3.33 -12.26
N PHE A 127 -5.92 -2.33 -12.24
CA PHE A 127 -7.29 -2.52 -11.87
C PHE A 127 -7.89 -3.66 -12.72
N LEU A 128 -8.34 -4.72 -12.06
CA LEU A 128 -8.95 -5.86 -12.73
C LEU A 128 -10.46 -5.74 -12.73
N ASN A 129 -11.04 -5.51 -11.56
CA ASN A 129 -12.48 -5.52 -11.37
C ASN A 129 -12.89 -4.70 -10.15
N SER A 130 -14.18 -4.33 -10.09
CA SER A 130 -14.85 -3.86 -8.89
C SER A 130 -16.28 -4.36 -8.85
N TRP A 131 -16.80 -4.61 -7.67
CA TRP A 131 -18.18 -4.98 -7.47
C TRP A 131 -18.79 -4.18 -6.32
N SER A 132 -20.04 -3.83 -6.49
CA SER A 132 -20.80 -3.07 -5.50
C SER A 132 -21.26 -3.97 -4.36
N LEU A 133 -21.37 -3.40 -3.20
CA LEU A 133 -21.91 -4.03 -2.00
C LEU A 133 -23.36 -3.56 -1.75
N PRO A 134 -24.11 -4.23 -0.88
CA PRO A 134 -25.42 -3.78 -0.48
C PRO A 134 -25.40 -2.31 -0.05
N LYS A 135 -26.45 -1.56 -0.39
CA LYS A 135 -26.52 -0.12 -0.10
C LYS A 135 -26.34 0.14 1.40
N GLY A 136 -25.41 1.03 1.74
CA GLY A 136 -25.13 1.43 3.12
C GLY A 136 -24.25 0.46 3.89
N PHE A 137 -23.68 -0.56 3.26
CA PHE A 137 -22.79 -1.52 3.91
C PHE A 137 -21.49 -0.89 4.40
N LEU A 138 -20.92 0.04 3.64
CA LEU A 138 -19.69 0.78 3.97
C LEU A 138 -18.52 -0.14 4.39
N PRO A 139 -17.90 -0.89 3.46
CA PRO A 139 -16.88 -1.86 3.77
C PRO A 139 -15.68 -1.21 4.47
N THR A 140 -15.22 -1.79 5.57
CA THR A 140 -14.11 -1.24 6.38
C THR A 140 -12.93 -2.17 6.51
N ARG A 141 -13.17 -3.48 6.57
CA ARG A 141 -12.11 -4.48 6.73
C ARG A 141 -12.38 -5.70 5.87
N LEU A 142 -11.28 -6.33 5.48
CA LEU A 142 -11.25 -7.49 4.61
C LEU A 142 -10.35 -8.58 5.19
N ALA A 143 -10.75 -9.83 5.04
CA ALA A 143 -9.87 -10.98 5.24
C ALA A 143 -10.14 -12.05 4.17
N MET A 144 -9.07 -12.64 3.66
CA MET A 144 -9.13 -13.75 2.73
C MET A 144 -8.87 -15.05 3.48
N ASN A 145 -9.71 -16.05 3.28
CA ASN A 145 -9.44 -17.38 3.82
C ASN A 145 -8.51 -18.19 2.89
N GLU A 146 -8.11 -19.35 3.34
CA GLU A 146 -7.22 -20.24 2.57
C GLU A 146 -7.82 -20.75 1.26
N GLN A 147 -9.14 -20.82 1.16
CA GLN A 147 -9.87 -21.23 -0.04
C GLN A 147 -10.06 -20.10 -1.06
N GLY A 148 -9.53 -18.92 -0.78
CA GLY A 148 -9.65 -17.75 -1.65
C GLY A 148 -11.02 -17.07 -1.60
N VAL A 149 -11.77 -17.25 -0.51
CA VAL A 149 -13.03 -16.56 -0.26
C VAL A 149 -12.73 -15.28 0.52
N LEU A 150 -13.14 -14.15 -0.05
CA LEU A 150 -13.05 -12.84 0.60
C LEU A 150 -14.20 -12.64 1.57
N HIS A 151 -13.86 -12.28 2.80
CA HIS A 151 -14.81 -11.94 3.85
C HIS A 151 -14.70 -10.43 4.13
N VAL A 152 -15.84 -9.75 4.14
CA VAL A 152 -15.91 -8.29 4.22
C VAL A 152 -16.83 -7.90 5.36
N VAL A 153 -16.40 -7.00 6.22
CA VAL A 153 -17.23 -6.34 7.23
C VAL A 153 -17.32 -4.85 6.95
N GLY A 154 -18.45 -4.27 7.34
CA GLY A 154 -18.75 -2.86 7.11
C GLY A 154 -19.28 -2.16 8.34
N ALA A 155 -19.11 -0.84 8.41
CA ALA A 155 -19.55 -0.01 9.54
C ALA A 155 -21.07 0.09 9.68
N GLY A 156 -21.82 -0.15 8.60
CA GLY A 156 -23.29 -0.08 8.60
C GLY A 156 -23.98 -1.44 8.73
N SER A 157 -23.25 -2.52 9.08
CA SER A 157 -23.80 -3.87 8.95
C SER A 157 -23.28 -4.81 10.06
N GLY A 158 -24.17 -5.57 10.66
CA GLY A 158 -23.84 -6.69 11.56
C GLY A 158 -23.54 -8.00 10.83
N TRP A 159 -23.21 -7.95 9.56
CA TRP A 159 -22.98 -9.09 8.69
C TRP A 159 -21.56 -9.12 8.13
N VAL A 160 -21.05 -10.34 7.95
CA VAL A 160 -19.87 -10.63 7.11
C VAL A 160 -20.38 -11.01 5.73
N GLU A 161 -20.14 -10.18 4.74
CA GLU A 161 -20.41 -10.50 3.34
C GLU A 161 -19.26 -11.37 2.78
N ARG A 162 -19.57 -12.32 1.92
CA ARG A 162 -18.61 -13.28 1.38
C ARG A 162 -18.65 -13.26 -0.14
N PHE A 163 -17.46 -13.28 -0.74
CA PHE A 163 -17.29 -13.24 -2.19
C PHE A 163 -16.22 -14.23 -2.63
N ASP A 164 -16.43 -14.82 -3.83
CA ASP A 164 -15.33 -15.47 -4.52
C ASP A 164 -14.35 -14.44 -5.10
N ARG A 165 -13.28 -14.90 -5.72
CA ARG A 165 -12.28 -14.02 -6.36
C ARG A 165 -12.83 -13.21 -7.52
N GLY A 166 -13.87 -13.65 -8.16
CA GLY A 166 -14.58 -12.94 -9.24
C GLY A 166 -15.54 -11.86 -8.76
N GLY A 167 -15.78 -11.80 -7.44
CA GLY A 167 -16.76 -10.88 -6.85
C GLY A 167 -18.19 -11.44 -6.83
N ASN A 168 -18.37 -12.73 -7.07
CA ASN A 168 -19.69 -13.36 -6.94
C ASN A 168 -20.00 -13.57 -5.45
N ALA A 169 -21.20 -13.17 -5.03
CA ALA A 169 -21.63 -13.34 -3.64
C ALA A 169 -21.77 -14.82 -3.27
N MET A 170 -21.18 -15.20 -2.15
CA MET A 170 -21.20 -16.55 -1.58
C MET A 170 -22.05 -16.63 -0.31
N GLY A 171 -22.93 -15.62 -0.07
CA GLY A 171 -23.77 -15.53 1.12
C GLY A 171 -23.11 -14.71 2.24
N GLN A 172 -23.80 -14.65 3.36
CA GLN A 172 -23.45 -13.77 4.49
C GLN A 172 -23.56 -14.51 5.82
N TRP A 173 -22.77 -14.09 6.82
CA TRP A 173 -22.81 -14.61 8.19
C TRP A 173 -23.09 -13.47 9.16
N GLN A 174 -24.06 -13.67 10.05
CA GLN A 174 -24.43 -12.66 11.03
C GLN A 174 -23.55 -12.75 12.27
N PHE A 175 -22.81 -11.70 12.61
CA PHE A 175 -21.98 -11.63 13.81
C PHE A 175 -22.63 -10.83 14.94
N ALA A 176 -23.34 -9.76 14.64
CA ALA A 176 -24.10 -9.01 15.63
C ALA A 176 -25.54 -9.51 15.66
N LYS A 177 -25.90 -10.26 16.71
CA LYS A 177 -27.27 -10.64 16.98
C LYS A 177 -27.96 -9.49 17.70
N GLY A 178 -28.70 -8.72 16.98
CA GLY A 178 -29.65 -7.74 17.45
C GLY A 178 -30.64 -7.53 16.33
N SER A 179 -31.91 -7.39 16.66
CA SER A 179 -32.89 -6.97 15.68
C SER A 179 -32.37 -5.73 14.97
N ASN A 180 -32.85 -5.44 13.78
CA ASN A 180 -32.60 -4.16 13.09
C ASN A 180 -32.78 -2.94 14.02
N ALA A 181 -33.54 -3.07 15.10
CA ALA A 181 -33.72 -2.09 16.15
C ALA A 181 -32.45 -1.76 16.95
N CYS A 182 -31.52 -2.73 17.17
CA CYS A 182 -30.25 -2.40 17.83
C CYS A 182 -29.31 -1.60 16.94
N LEU A 183 -29.38 -1.79 15.62
CA LEU A 183 -28.60 -1.02 14.66
C LEU A 183 -29.22 0.36 14.35
N GLU A 184 -30.50 0.57 14.70
CA GLU A 184 -31.13 1.89 14.61
C GLU A 184 -30.71 2.83 15.74
N THR A 185 -30.26 2.28 16.87
CA THR A 185 -29.84 3.05 18.06
C THR A 185 -28.38 2.86 18.47
N ALA A 186 -27.70 1.87 17.89
CA ALA A 186 -26.29 1.58 18.16
C ALA A 186 -25.47 1.75 16.89
N VAL A 187 -24.37 2.48 16.99
CA VAL A 187 -23.36 2.57 15.95
C VAL A 187 -22.36 1.44 16.11
N LEU A 188 -22.19 0.63 15.09
CA LEU A 188 -21.09 -0.33 14.98
C LEU A 188 -19.81 0.43 14.68
N ASP A 189 -18.92 0.49 15.68
CA ASP A 189 -17.61 1.08 15.48
C ASP A 189 -16.63 0.01 14.99
N GLY A 190 -16.15 0.23 13.79
CA GLY A 190 -15.04 -0.42 13.11
C GLY A 190 -14.86 -1.93 13.31
N PRO A 191 -15.78 -2.81 12.85
CA PRO A 191 -15.56 -4.24 13.01
C PRO A 191 -14.26 -4.68 12.33
N SER A 192 -13.50 -5.55 12.99
CA SER A 192 -12.26 -6.17 12.50
C SER A 192 -12.41 -7.68 12.48
N LEU A 193 -11.72 -8.34 11.55
CA LEU A 193 -11.84 -9.77 11.36
C LEU A 193 -10.49 -10.42 11.04
N SER A 194 -10.32 -11.67 11.48
CA SER A 194 -9.15 -12.49 11.18
C SER A 194 -9.48 -13.97 11.23
N PHE A 195 -8.69 -14.79 10.53
CA PHE A 195 -8.80 -16.25 10.54
C PHE A 195 -7.71 -16.87 11.39
N ASP A 196 -8.05 -17.98 12.09
CA ASP A 196 -7.05 -18.86 12.67
C ASP A 196 -6.56 -19.90 11.64
N SER A 197 -5.55 -20.68 12.02
CA SER A 197 -4.97 -21.74 11.17
C SER A 197 -5.93 -22.89 10.85
N LYS A 198 -7.05 -22.99 11.57
CA LYS A 198 -8.10 -23.99 11.35
C LYS A 198 -9.21 -23.50 10.44
N GLY A 199 -9.11 -22.23 9.96
CA GLY A 199 -10.10 -21.60 9.11
C GLY A 199 -11.32 -21.05 9.88
N ASN A 200 -11.27 -20.97 11.20
CA ASN A 200 -12.31 -20.30 11.97
C ASN A 200 -12.16 -18.78 11.79
N LEU A 201 -13.27 -18.10 11.60
CA LEU A 201 -13.32 -16.64 11.52
C LEU A 201 -13.66 -16.04 12.87
N TYR A 202 -12.91 -15.04 13.28
CA TYR A 202 -13.21 -14.22 14.44
C TYR A 202 -13.51 -12.80 13.99
N VAL A 203 -14.58 -12.22 14.56
CA VAL A 203 -14.99 -10.83 14.29
C VAL A 203 -15.10 -10.11 15.64
N VAL A 204 -14.34 -9.03 15.80
CA VAL A 204 -14.48 -8.11 16.94
C VAL A 204 -15.24 -6.87 16.52
N TYR A 205 -16.08 -6.32 17.41
CA TYR A 205 -16.88 -5.15 17.14
C TYR A 205 -17.34 -4.46 18.44
N ASN A 206 -17.69 -3.19 18.33
CA ASN A 206 -18.22 -2.42 19.45
C ASN A 206 -19.67 -2.02 19.18
N LEU A 207 -20.48 -2.07 20.21
CA LEU A 207 -21.82 -1.49 20.21
C LEU A 207 -21.80 -0.20 21.03
N LEU A 208 -22.11 0.90 20.37
CA LEU A 208 -22.23 2.22 20.96
C LEU A 208 -23.71 2.56 21.08
N GLU A 209 -24.25 2.46 22.28
CA GLU A 209 -25.64 2.85 22.57
C GLU A 209 -25.67 4.19 23.31
N ALA A 210 -26.66 5.01 22.97
CA ALA A 210 -26.87 6.28 23.64
C ALA A 210 -27.05 6.10 25.16
N GLY A 211 -26.31 6.87 25.95
CA GLY A 211 -26.40 6.84 27.41
C GLY A 211 -25.78 5.62 28.07
N ARG A 212 -25.07 4.77 27.35
CA ARG A 212 -24.39 3.58 27.86
C ARG A 212 -22.90 3.58 27.57
N ALA A 213 -22.13 2.93 28.43
CA ALA A 213 -20.73 2.67 28.14
C ALA A 213 -20.61 1.76 26.88
N PRO A 214 -19.61 1.98 26.02
CA PRO A 214 -19.35 1.11 24.89
C PRO A 214 -19.16 -0.34 25.33
N LEU A 215 -19.77 -1.26 24.61
CA LEU A 215 -19.65 -2.69 24.84
C LEU A 215 -18.89 -3.32 23.66
N SER A 216 -17.79 -3.96 23.97
CA SER A 216 -17.00 -4.70 23.01
C SER A 216 -17.38 -6.16 22.99
N PHE A 217 -17.48 -6.73 21.80
CA PHE A 217 -17.83 -8.13 21.60
C PHE A 217 -16.89 -8.77 20.57
N TRP A 218 -16.84 -10.08 20.62
CA TRP A 218 -16.29 -10.87 19.55
C TRP A 218 -17.10 -12.14 19.30
N THR A 219 -17.14 -12.56 18.05
CA THR A 219 -17.88 -13.72 17.59
C THR A 219 -16.94 -14.66 16.85
N LYS A 220 -17.02 -15.95 17.15
CA LYS A 220 -16.33 -17.01 16.45
C LYS A 220 -17.28 -17.75 15.53
N PHE A 221 -16.86 -17.95 14.28
CA PHE A 221 -17.49 -18.86 13.32
C PHE A 221 -16.54 -19.99 13.01
N ASP A 222 -17.07 -21.19 12.81
CA ASP A 222 -16.30 -22.29 12.23
C ASP A 222 -16.11 -22.07 10.70
N ALA A 223 -15.29 -22.91 10.09
CA ALA A 223 -14.98 -22.82 8.66
C ALA A 223 -16.24 -22.99 7.75
N SER A 224 -17.34 -23.53 8.27
CA SER A 224 -18.62 -23.64 7.56
C SER A 224 -19.49 -22.37 7.69
N GLY A 225 -19.12 -21.43 8.58
CA GLY A 225 -19.85 -20.21 8.89
C GLY A 225 -20.90 -20.35 9.98
N ARG A 226 -20.88 -21.45 10.71
CA ARG A 226 -21.74 -21.60 11.89
C ARG A 226 -21.14 -20.81 13.04
N SER A 227 -21.93 -19.88 13.60
CA SER A 227 -21.55 -19.18 14.82
C SER A 227 -21.40 -20.18 15.97
N GLN A 228 -20.21 -20.26 16.54
CA GLN A 228 -19.90 -21.09 17.69
C GLN A 228 -20.31 -20.40 18.99
N TRP A 229 -19.94 -19.15 19.11
CA TRP A 229 -20.29 -18.31 20.26
C TRP A 229 -20.09 -16.82 19.93
N THR A 230 -20.74 -15.98 20.74
CA THR A 230 -20.50 -14.53 20.84
C THR A 230 -20.27 -14.20 22.30
N ARG A 231 -19.19 -13.48 22.62
CA ARG A 231 -18.80 -13.16 23.99
C ARG A 231 -18.50 -11.67 24.13
N PRO A 232 -18.83 -11.08 25.32
CA PRO A 232 -18.35 -9.74 25.63
C PRO A 232 -16.84 -9.77 25.89
N LEU A 233 -16.17 -8.68 25.56
CA LEU A 233 -14.78 -8.42 25.92
C LEU A 233 -14.72 -7.48 27.11
N GLN A 234 -13.82 -7.77 28.04
CA GLN A 234 -13.58 -6.93 29.21
C GLN A 234 -12.59 -5.81 28.88
N MET A 235 -12.78 -5.16 27.74
CA MET A 235 -11.98 -4.02 27.32
C MET A 235 -12.87 -2.97 26.68
N ALA A 236 -12.47 -1.72 26.81
CA ALA A 236 -13.14 -0.62 26.11
C ALA A 236 -12.62 -0.52 24.68
N PHE A 237 -13.53 -0.44 23.72
CA PHE A 237 -13.22 -0.22 22.31
C PHE A 237 -12.22 -1.23 21.72
N ALA A 238 -12.60 -2.50 21.64
CA ALA A 238 -11.85 -3.48 20.84
C ALA A 238 -11.87 -3.03 19.37
N ARG A 239 -10.67 -2.86 18.75
CA ARG A 239 -10.55 -2.28 17.43
C ARG A 239 -9.99 -3.24 16.40
N HIS A 240 -8.96 -3.99 16.80
CA HIS A 240 -8.25 -4.86 15.87
C HIS A 240 -8.07 -6.24 16.48
N ILE A 241 -8.14 -7.24 15.60
CA ILE A 241 -7.80 -8.61 15.93
C ILE A 241 -6.69 -9.09 15.02
N ALA A 242 -5.65 -9.65 15.60
CA ALA A 242 -4.55 -10.29 14.89
C ALA A 242 -4.40 -11.73 15.40
N ILE A 243 -4.22 -12.67 14.48
CA ILE A 243 -4.12 -14.09 14.79
C ILE A 243 -2.87 -14.66 14.11
N ASP A 244 -2.08 -15.44 14.86
CA ASP A 244 -0.94 -16.19 14.38
C ASP A 244 -1.01 -17.61 14.93
N GLY A 245 -1.35 -18.58 14.07
CA GLY A 245 -1.65 -19.94 14.49
C GLY A 245 -2.87 -20.02 15.41
N ASP A 246 -2.66 -20.41 16.65
CA ASP A 246 -3.68 -20.50 17.69
C ASP A 246 -3.63 -19.29 18.66
N ASP A 247 -2.67 -18.37 18.49
CA ASP A 247 -2.54 -17.18 19.31
C ASP A 247 -3.41 -16.04 18.77
N ILE A 248 -4.31 -15.58 19.60
CA ILE A 248 -5.29 -14.53 19.25
C ILE A 248 -4.99 -13.31 20.09
N PHE A 249 -4.85 -12.17 19.44
CA PHE A 249 -4.63 -10.88 20.11
C PHE A 249 -5.69 -9.88 19.70
N ILE A 250 -6.28 -9.22 20.66
CA ILE A 250 -7.29 -8.16 20.46
C ILE A 250 -6.74 -6.86 21.02
N GLU A 251 -6.69 -5.84 20.19
CA GLU A 251 -6.24 -4.50 20.56
C GLU A 251 -7.44 -3.64 20.94
N GLY A 252 -7.34 -2.98 22.09
CA GLY A 252 -8.22 -1.91 22.57
C GLY A 252 -7.50 -0.55 22.58
N ILE A 253 -8.06 0.42 23.32
CA ILE A 253 -7.48 1.78 23.36
C ILE A 253 -6.08 1.81 23.98
N SER A 254 -5.81 1.00 25.00
CA SER A 254 -4.58 1.06 25.79
C SER A 254 -3.98 -0.31 26.09
N HIS A 255 -4.60 -1.37 25.61
CA HIS A 255 -4.23 -2.73 25.95
C HIS A 255 -4.30 -3.63 24.73
N LEU A 256 -3.39 -4.61 24.71
CA LEU A 256 -3.40 -5.75 23.81
C LEU A 256 -3.69 -6.99 24.65
N GLN A 257 -4.85 -7.59 24.48
CA GLN A 257 -5.26 -8.80 25.18
C GLN A 257 -4.93 -10.04 24.35
N GLN A 258 -4.23 -10.99 24.96
CA GLN A 258 -4.10 -12.33 24.41
C GLN A 258 -5.27 -13.19 24.87
N MET A 259 -5.93 -13.82 23.90
CA MET A 259 -7.09 -14.67 24.13
C MET A 259 -6.76 -16.11 23.75
N ASP A 260 -7.42 -17.06 24.40
CA ASP A 260 -7.40 -18.44 23.95
C ASP A 260 -8.50 -18.74 22.90
N GLY A 261 -8.44 -19.91 22.28
CA GLY A 261 -9.46 -20.35 21.31
C GLY A 261 -10.85 -20.62 21.92
N ALA A 262 -10.94 -20.70 23.26
CA ALA A 262 -12.20 -20.82 24.00
C ALA A 262 -12.84 -19.45 24.29
N GLY A 263 -12.07 -18.39 24.15
CA GLY A 263 -12.56 -17.04 24.31
C GLY A 263 -12.29 -16.42 25.70
N GLU A 264 -11.35 -16.97 26.43
CA GLU A 264 -10.92 -16.44 27.72
C GLU A 264 -9.62 -15.62 27.57
N SER A 265 -9.47 -14.59 28.39
CA SER A 265 -8.25 -13.79 28.43
C SER A 265 -7.13 -14.58 29.12
N VAL A 266 -6.00 -14.71 28.41
CA VAL A 266 -4.79 -15.40 28.89
C VAL A 266 -3.81 -14.41 29.49
N ALA A 267 -3.65 -13.27 28.86
CA ALA A 267 -2.73 -12.22 29.29
C ALA A 267 -3.20 -10.84 28.80
N ASP A 268 -2.77 -9.80 29.50
CA ASP A 268 -3.06 -8.42 29.17
C ASP A 268 -1.77 -7.61 29.14
N TYR A 269 -1.57 -6.86 28.07
CA TYR A 269 -0.34 -6.13 27.81
C TYR A 269 -0.65 -4.67 27.57
N PRO A 270 -0.09 -3.76 28.37
CA PRO A 270 -0.20 -2.34 28.08
C PRO A 270 0.53 -2.04 26.76
N ILE A 271 -0.10 -1.27 25.90
CA ILE A 271 0.55 -0.70 24.72
C ILE A 271 0.79 0.78 24.96
N PRO A 272 1.89 1.34 24.41
CA PRO A 272 2.09 2.79 24.43
C PRO A 272 0.85 3.49 23.90
N ALA A 273 0.55 4.69 24.43
CA ALA A 273 -0.60 5.50 24.05
C ALA A 273 -0.53 5.99 22.59
N LEU A 274 -0.58 5.05 21.66
CA LEU A 274 -0.59 5.26 20.21
C LEU A 274 -1.99 4.90 19.70
N LEU A 275 -2.47 5.67 18.75
CA LEU A 275 -3.65 5.26 18.01
C LEU A 275 -3.24 4.22 16.97
N VAL A 276 -3.61 2.97 17.18
CA VAL A 276 -3.40 1.90 16.20
C VAL A 276 -4.53 1.94 15.20
N SER A 277 -4.21 2.09 13.92
CA SER A 277 -5.18 2.09 12.81
C SER A 277 -5.38 0.69 12.21
N SER A 278 -4.40 -0.20 12.37
CA SER A 278 -4.49 -1.61 11.98
C SER A 278 -3.38 -2.41 12.67
N LEU A 279 -3.67 -3.68 12.97
CA LEU A 279 -2.76 -4.63 13.61
C LEU A 279 -2.79 -5.96 12.87
N ARG A 280 -1.62 -6.53 12.58
CA ARG A 280 -1.47 -7.85 11.94
C ARG A 280 -0.23 -8.56 12.47
N PHE A 281 -0.11 -9.85 12.22
CA PHE A 281 1.14 -10.57 12.36
C PHE A 281 1.95 -10.52 11.05
N TRP A 282 3.26 -10.44 11.19
CA TRP A 282 4.23 -10.52 10.12
C TRP A 282 5.49 -11.22 10.60
N LYS A 283 5.82 -12.36 10.00
CA LYS A 283 6.97 -13.18 10.36
C LYS A 283 7.06 -13.48 11.87
N GLY A 284 5.90 -13.75 12.49
CA GLY A 284 5.81 -14.03 13.93
C GLY A 284 5.94 -12.81 14.86
N HIS A 285 5.97 -11.60 14.30
CA HIS A 285 6.01 -10.33 15.03
C HIS A 285 4.70 -9.55 14.86
N PHE A 286 4.46 -8.58 15.72
CA PHE A 286 3.34 -7.65 15.56
C PHE A 286 3.72 -6.55 14.59
N ALA A 287 2.95 -6.37 13.54
CA ALA A 287 3.01 -5.20 12.68
C ALA A 287 1.81 -4.29 13.00
N ALA A 288 2.09 -3.08 13.40
CA ALA A 288 1.07 -2.09 13.76
C ALA A 288 1.21 -0.82 12.94
N LEU A 289 0.09 -0.39 12.36
CA LEU A 289 -0.01 0.90 11.70
C LEU A 289 -0.42 1.92 12.77
N VAL A 290 0.51 2.79 13.17
CA VAL A 290 0.34 3.69 14.30
C VAL A 290 0.23 5.13 13.85
N GLU A 291 -0.72 5.86 14.46
CA GLU A 291 -0.80 7.32 14.37
C GLU A 291 -0.31 7.91 15.70
N PRO A 292 0.66 8.80 15.69
CA PRO A 292 1.07 9.48 16.89
C PRO A 292 -0.07 10.37 17.39
N LEU A 293 -0.42 10.22 18.66
CA LEU A 293 -1.33 11.15 19.32
C LEU A 293 -0.61 12.51 19.38
N SER A 294 -1.15 13.50 18.67
CA SER A 294 -0.60 14.86 18.69
C SER A 294 -0.82 15.52 20.05
N PHE A 295 0.05 15.22 21.01
CA PHE A 295 0.19 16.10 22.15
C PHE A 295 1.10 17.26 21.73
N ALA A 296 0.70 18.47 22.05
CA ALA A 296 1.25 19.73 21.58
C ALA A 296 2.77 19.95 21.78
N ASN A 297 3.48 19.00 22.36
CA ASN A 297 4.90 19.07 22.69
C ASN A 297 5.79 17.99 22.07
N MET A 298 5.23 17.02 21.35
CA MET A 298 6.01 16.04 20.60
C MET A 298 5.96 16.44 19.13
N GLY A 299 7.07 16.85 18.58
CA GLY A 299 7.21 17.35 17.21
C GLY A 299 6.32 16.61 16.16
N TRP A 300 6.28 17.11 14.95
CA TRP A 300 5.47 16.57 13.86
C TRP A 300 5.91 15.15 13.51
N GLN A 301 5.30 14.14 14.15
CA GLN A 301 5.48 12.75 13.77
C GLN A 301 4.37 12.34 12.81
N ALA A 302 4.73 11.74 11.70
CA ALA A 302 3.75 11.18 10.76
C ALA A 302 3.32 9.77 11.20
N PRO A 303 2.13 9.32 10.79
CA PRO A 303 1.75 7.92 10.87
C PRO A 303 2.79 7.02 10.21
N ARG A 304 3.03 5.85 10.80
CA ARG A 304 3.99 4.85 10.28
C ARG A 304 3.55 3.42 10.62
N LEU A 305 4.02 2.47 9.83
CA LEU A 305 3.96 1.07 10.20
C LEU A 305 5.22 0.71 10.97
N VAL A 306 5.07 0.09 12.11
CA VAL A 306 6.16 -0.37 12.98
C VAL A 306 5.97 -1.84 13.26
N VAL A 307 7.06 -2.59 13.24
CA VAL A 307 7.05 -3.99 13.66
C VAL A 307 7.65 -4.11 15.05
N TYR A 308 6.89 -4.75 15.93
CA TYR A 308 7.26 -5.00 17.33
C TYR A 308 7.57 -6.48 17.53
N THR A 309 8.61 -6.78 18.27
CA THR A 309 8.90 -8.16 18.66
C THR A 309 7.75 -8.74 19.47
N ARG A 310 7.51 -10.03 19.31
CA ARG A 310 6.44 -10.70 20.08
C ARG A 310 6.79 -10.88 21.55
N ALA A 311 8.08 -11.08 21.86
CA ALA A 311 8.53 -11.46 23.19
C ALA A 311 8.43 -10.30 24.19
N ASP A 312 8.99 -9.16 23.87
CA ASP A 312 9.10 -8.00 24.75
C ASP A 312 8.43 -6.73 24.21
N ARG A 313 7.87 -6.80 22.97
CA ARG A 313 7.21 -5.70 22.28
C ARG A 313 8.11 -4.49 22.03
N SER A 314 9.41 -4.72 21.98
CA SER A 314 10.34 -3.70 21.51
C SER A 314 10.15 -3.45 20.02
N GLU A 315 10.36 -2.21 19.58
CA GLU A 315 10.37 -1.88 18.17
C GLU A 315 11.56 -2.54 17.48
N THR A 316 11.31 -3.09 16.30
CA THR A 316 12.36 -3.59 15.41
C THR A 316 12.82 -2.46 14.49
N ASP A 317 13.89 -2.70 13.73
CA ASP A 317 14.36 -1.76 12.71
C ASP A 317 13.42 -1.68 11.48
N PHE A 318 12.34 -2.48 11.46
CA PHE A 318 11.37 -2.44 10.37
C PHE A 318 10.32 -1.36 10.61
N VAL A 319 10.58 -0.19 10.07
CA VAL A 319 9.68 0.97 10.14
C VAL A 319 9.40 1.48 8.72
N VAL A 320 8.13 1.66 8.39
CA VAL A 320 7.66 2.12 7.09
C VAL A 320 6.90 3.42 7.24
N GLY A 321 7.21 4.38 6.40
CA GLY A 321 6.73 5.75 6.49
C GLY A 321 7.86 6.67 6.94
N ARG A 322 7.70 7.96 6.73
CA ARG A 322 8.67 8.98 7.13
C ARG A 322 7.99 10.19 7.72
N ASP A 323 8.70 10.93 8.51
CA ASP A 323 8.25 12.21 9.01
C ASP A 323 8.22 13.28 7.90
N PRO A 324 7.31 14.25 7.98
CA PRO A 324 7.26 15.36 7.04
C PRO A 324 8.48 16.26 7.20
N LEU A 325 9.03 16.70 6.08
CA LEU A 325 10.14 17.68 6.06
C LEU A 325 9.65 19.10 6.30
N SER A 326 8.36 19.36 6.05
CA SER A 326 7.68 20.64 6.31
C SER A 326 6.16 20.37 6.47
N PRO A 327 5.37 21.35 7.01
CA PRO A 327 3.91 21.22 7.12
C PRO A 327 3.21 21.01 5.77
N GLU A 328 3.78 21.50 4.68
CA GLU A 328 3.26 21.38 3.31
C GLU A 328 3.75 20.12 2.61
N ASP A 329 4.64 19.34 3.22
CA ASP A 329 5.20 18.13 2.59
C ASP A 329 4.09 17.16 2.19
N ARG A 330 4.06 16.82 0.91
CA ARG A 330 3.15 15.84 0.31
C ARG A 330 3.91 14.74 -0.41
N GLY A 331 5.20 14.62 -0.10
CA GLY A 331 6.14 13.74 -0.80
C GLY A 331 5.83 12.25 -0.68
N ALA A 332 6.63 11.48 -1.38
CA ALA A 332 6.57 10.03 -1.40
C ALA A 332 6.85 9.43 -0.02
N GLY A 333 6.17 8.35 0.32
CA GLY A 333 6.34 7.63 1.59
C GLY A 333 5.75 8.31 2.83
N LEU A 334 5.14 9.50 2.69
CA LEU A 334 4.47 10.17 3.79
C LEU A 334 3.03 9.67 3.91
N LEU A 335 2.69 9.13 5.06
CA LEU A 335 1.35 8.65 5.35
C LEU A 335 0.47 9.76 5.94
N ALA A 336 -0.83 9.72 5.65
CA ALA A 336 -1.82 10.62 6.19
C ALA A 336 -3.11 9.84 6.48
N ARG A 337 -3.46 9.71 7.74
CA ARG A 337 -4.61 8.92 8.21
C ARG A 337 -4.68 7.55 7.51
N PRO A 338 -3.62 6.73 7.61
CA PRO A 338 -3.64 5.40 7.04
C PRO A 338 -4.64 4.54 7.79
N SER A 339 -5.39 3.68 7.08
CA SER A 339 -6.49 2.94 7.70
C SER A 339 -6.24 1.43 7.79
N ASP A 340 -5.48 0.85 6.89
CA ASP A 340 -5.17 -0.57 6.90
C ASP A 340 -3.93 -0.87 6.05
N PHE A 341 -3.38 -2.08 6.17
CA PHE A 341 -2.25 -2.53 5.38
C PHE A 341 -2.33 -4.03 5.09
N ALA A 342 -1.70 -4.44 4.01
CA ALA A 342 -1.44 -5.85 3.69
C ALA A 342 0.05 -6.04 3.45
N MET A 343 0.53 -7.26 3.67
CA MET A 343 1.94 -7.60 3.54
C MET A 343 2.14 -8.81 2.64
N ASP A 344 3.25 -8.79 1.93
CA ASP A 344 3.80 -9.92 1.22
C ASP A 344 5.12 -10.31 1.89
N GLU A 345 5.06 -11.33 2.74
CA GLU A 345 6.21 -11.78 3.52
C GLU A 345 7.35 -12.30 2.65
N ALA A 346 7.03 -12.93 1.53
CA ALA A 346 8.03 -13.49 0.62
C ALA A 346 8.89 -12.42 -0.04
N SER A 347 8.30 -11.26 -0.34
CA SER A 347 8.99 -10.16 -1.02
C SER A 347 9.28 -8.95 -0.12
N ASN A 348 8.98 -9.01 1.18
CA ASN A 348 9.06 -7.90 2.13
C ASN A 348 8.30 -6.65 1.67
N ARG A 349 7.16 -6.84 0.99
CA ARG A 349 6.34 -5.71 0.55
C ARG A 349 5.23 -5.41 1.54
N VAL A 350 4.97 -4.12 1.66
CA VAL A 350 3.86 -3.59 2.43
C VAL A 350 3.01 -2.68 1.55
N PHE A 351 1.71 -2.91 1.58
CA PHE A 351 0.71 -2.14 0.87
C PHE A 351 -0.15 -1.41 1.90
N ILE A 352 -0.11 -0.09 1.92
CA ILE A 352 -0.80 0.71 2.94
C ILE A 352 -1.92 1.52 2.30
N VAL A 353 -3.13 1.38 2.82
CA VAL A 353 -4.24 2.27 2.48
C VAL A 353 -3.98 3.62 3.14
N ASN A 354 -3.44 4.56 2.37
CA ASN A 354 -3.22 5.94 2.77
C ASN A 354 -4.52 6.74 2.56
N ALA A 355 -5.47 6.52 3.48
CA ALA A 355 -6.87 6.95 3.29
C ALA A 355 -7.01 8.49 3.21
N GLY A 356 -6.23 9.24 3.96
CA GLY A 356 -6.23 10.69 3.89
C GLY A 356 -5.72 11.23 2.54
N ARG A 357 -4.99 10.41 1.78
CA ARG A 357 -4.50 10.75 0.43
C ARG A 357 -5.22 10.00 -0.69
N ARG A 358 -6.19 9.16 -0.36
CA ARG A 358 -7.02 8.40 -1.30
C ARG A 358 -6.24 7.50 -2.25
N ARG A 359 -5.19 6.85 -1.75
CA ARG A 359 -4.29 6.01 -2.55
C ARG A 359 -3.71 4.86 -1.75
N ILE A 360 -3.11 3.91 -2.43
CA ILE A 360 -2.31 2.85 -1.82
C ILE A 360 -0.85 3.23 -1.96
N GLU A 361 -0.12 3.27 -0.86
CA GLU A 361 1.34 3.39 -0.85
C GLU A 361 1.96 2.00 -0.77
N VAL A 362 3.02 1.79 -1.51
CA VAL A 362 3.74 0.52 -1.56
C VAL A 362 5.18 0.74 -1.12
N PHE A 363 5.62 -0.11 -0.22
CA PHE A 363 6.99 -0.12 0.31
C PHE A 363 7.60 -1.50 0.15
N LYS A 364 8.92 -1.58 0.07
CA LYS A 364 9.70 -2.80 0.12
C LYS A 364 10.95 -2.58 0.96
N ASP A 365 11.25 -3.50 1.85
CA ASP A 365 12.44 -3.42 2.72
C ASP A 365 12.58 -2.04 3.38
N ASN A 366 11.47 -1.48 3.89
CA ASN A 366 11.34 -0.16 4.51
C ASN A 366 11.46 1.04 3.56
N VAL A 367 11.74 0.82 2.28
CA VAL A 367 11.90 1.89 1.30
C VAL A 367 10.59 2.11 0.55
N TYR A 368 10.20 3.38 0.41
CA TYR A 368 9.07 3.75 -0.44
C TYR A 368 9.33 3.36 -1.89
N LEU A 369 8.30 2.84 -2.50
CA LEU A 369 8.36 2.22 -3.79
C LEU A 369 7.53 2.93 -4.84
N THR A 370 6.22 2.93 -4.64
CA THR A 370 5.24 3.49 -5.56
C THR A 370 3.93 3.74 -4.86
N ARG A 371 2.97 4.26 -5.61
CA ARG A 371 1.60 4.52 -5.17
C ARG A 371 0.61 4.27 -6.29
N TRP A 372 -0.62 3.90 -5.93
CA TRP A 372 -1.70 3.67 -6.89
C TRP A 372 -2.89 4.58 -6.63
N ALA A 373 -3.68 4.78 -7.69
CA ALA A 373 -4.92 5.57 -7.68
C ALA A 373 -4.74 7.08 -7.46
N GLU A 374 -3.60 7.61 -7.93
CA GLU A 374 -3.36 9.06 -7.96
C GLU A 374 -4.16 9.77 -9.07
N ALA A 375 -4.11 11.10 -9.07
CA ALA A 375 -4.75 11.94 -10.08
C ALA A 375 -4.33 11.56 -11.50
N GLY A 376 -5.30 11.29 -12.38
CA GLY A 376 -5.07 10.86 -13.77
C GLY A 376 -5.67 9.50 -14.12
N VAL A 377 -5.91 8.63 -13.14
CA VAL A 377 -6.64 7.38 -13.39
C VAL A 377 -8.13 7.63 -13.66
N ASP A 378 -8.76 6.69 -14.36
CA ASP A 378 -10.20 6.70 -14.63
C ASP A 378 -10.99 6.91 -13.32
N LYS A 379 -12.08 7.67 -13.41
CA LYS A 379 -12.98 7.92 -12.26
C LYS A 379 -13.48 6.61 -11.64
N ALA A 380 -13.68 5.57 -12.44
CA ALA A 380 -14.08 4.25 -11.98
C ALA A 380 -13.06 3.57 -11.08
N GLN A 381 -11.79 3.94 -11.17
CA GLN A 381 -10.67 3.36 -10.41
C GLN A 381 -10.29 4.18 -9.17
N ARG A 382 -10.84 5.39 -9.01
CA ARG A 382 -10.51 6.28 -7.90
C ARG A 382 -11.11 5.79 -6.59
N PHE A 383 -10.29 5.75 -5.56
CA PHE A 383 -10.73 5.43 -4.20
C PHE A 383 -11.43 6.61 -3.51
N ARG A 384 -12.41 6.27 -2.68
CA ARG A 384 -13.06 7.20 -1.77
C ARG A 384 -13.03 6.66 -0.35
N PHE A 385 -11.93 6.90 0.35
CA PHE A 385 -11.72 6.47 1.74
C PHE A 385 -12.20 7.50 2.76
N SER A 386 -12.66 8.67 2.35
CA SER A 386 -13.17 9.70 3.23
C SER A 386 -14.59 10.08 2.83
N GLY A 387 -15.46 10.24 3.81
CA GLY A 387 -16.83 10.64 3.63
C GLY A 387 -17.45 11.12 4.94
N GLN A 388 -18.67 11.60 4.85
CA GLN A 388 -19.47 11.93 6.02
C GLN A 388 -20.11 10.65 6.57
N PHE A 389 -20.07 10.49 7.85
CA PHE A 389 -20.66 9.39 8.58
C PHE A 389 -21.22 9.91 9.89
N SER A 390 -22.43 9.49 10.23
CA SER A 390 -23.04 9.83 11.50
C SER A 390 -22.37 9.06 12.62
N VAL A 391 -21.82 9.76 13.58
CA VAL A 391 -21.23 9.19 14.78
C VAL A 391 -21.95 9.72 16.01
N ILE A 392 -22.05 8.93 17.06
CA ILE A 392 -22.52 9.39 18.35
C ILE A 392 -21.44 10.31 18.91
N ASP A 393 -21.76 11.60 19.08
CA ASP A 393 -20.84 12.61 19.58
C ASP A 393 -20.85 12.71 21.10
N ASP A 394 -22.01 12.43 21.70
CA ASP A 394 -22.21 12.37 23.14
C ASP A 394 -22.96 11.09 23.50
N LEU A 395 -22.26 10.15 24.11
CA LEU A 395 -22.80 8.86 24.53
C LEU A 395 -23.87 9.01 25.66
N SER A 396 -23.85 10.11 26.43
CA SER A 396 -24.79 10.33 27.51
C SER A 396 -26.16 10.79 27.00
N THR A 397 -26.19 11.54 25.93
CA THR A 397 -27.41 12.12 25.34
C THR A 397 -27.88 11.45 24.07
N GLY A 398 -27.01 10.62 23.46
CA GLY A 398 -27.26 10.02 22.15
C GLY A 398 -27.22 11.01 21.00
N THR A 399 -26.65 12.19 21.23
CA THR A 399 -26.53 13.20 20.18
C THR A 399 -25.61 12.68 19.08
N THR A 400 -26.12 12.65 17.87
CA THR A 400 -25.36 12.29 16.69
C THR A 400 -24.93 13.54 15.95
N ARG A 401 -23.76 13.46 15.37
CA ARG A 401 -23.25 14.51 14.51
C ARG A 401 -22.52 13.91 13.32
N GLU A 402 -22.64 14.58 12.21
CA GLU A 402 -21.91 14.21 11.00
C GLU A 402 -20.42 14.53 11.15
N ARG A 403 -19.58 13.54 11.01
CA ARG A 403 -18.12 13.70 11.00
C ARG A 403 -17.54 13.17 9.68
N THR A 404 -16.48 13.80 9.23
CA THR A 404 -15.67 13.22 8.16
C THR A 404 -14.83 12.11 8.76
N VAL A 405 -15.08 10.89 8.32
CA VAL A 405 -14.34 9.69 8.71
C VAL A 405 -13.50 9.22 7.54
N THR A 406 -12.34 8.69 7.83
CA THR A 406 -11.49 8.00 6.86
C THR A 406 -11.46 6.52 7.20
N ALA A 407 -11.76 5.69 6.21
CA ALA A 407 -11.78 4.24 6.37
C ALA A 407 -11.40 3.57 5.06
N GLY A 408 -10.94 2.34 5.14
CA GLY A 408 -10.60 1.51 3.99
C GLY A 408 -9.83 0.30 4.49
N GLY A 409 -10.14 -0.87 3.96
CA GLY A 409 -9.47 -2.11 4.28
C GLY A 409 -8.68 -2.62 3.08
N ILE A 410 -7.69 -3.45 3.32
CA ILE A 410 -6.94 -4.12 2.26
C ILE A 410 -6.62 -5.56 2.68
N SER A 411 -6.75 -6.48 1.75
CA SER A 411 -6.34 -7.88 1.92
C SER A 411 -5.61 -8.35 0.68
N ARG A 412 -4.72 -9.31 0.84
CA ARG A 412 -3.97 -9.94 -0.24
C ARG A 412 -4.25 -11.44 -0.22
N ASP A 413 -4.42 -12.04 -1.39
CA ASP A 413 -4.49 -13.48 -1.50
C ASP A 413 -3.10 -14.12 -1.71
N ARG A 414 -3.05 -15.45 -1.72
CA ARG A 414 -1.81 -16.22 -1.92
C ARG A 414 -1.20 -16.04 -3.33
N GLU A 415 -2.02 -15.67 -4.32
CA GLU A 415 -1.59 -15.44 -5.69
C GLU A 415 -1.06 -14.01 -5.91
N GLY A 416 -1.23 -13.14 -4.91
CA GLY A 416 -0.74 -11.77 -4.92
C GLY A 416 -1.77 -10.73 -5.35
N PHE A 417 -3.03 -11.12 -5.60
CA PHE A 417 -4.10 -10.16 -5.86
C PHE A 417 -4.43 -9.39 -4.59
N LEU A 418 -4.66 -8.10 -4.77
CA LEU A 418 -5.05 -7.19 -3.70
C LEU A 418 -6.52 -6.83 -3.83
N TYR A 419 -7.20 -6.88 -2.71
CA TYR A 419 -8.60 -6.51 -2.56
C TYR A 419 -8.68 -5.30 -1.66
N VAL A 420 -9.33 -4.24 -2.12
CA VAL A 420 -9.38 -2.96 -1.41
C VAL A 420 -10.84 -2.59 -1.14
N ALA A 421 -11.17 -2.35 0.11
CA ALA A 421 -12.44 -1.78 0.52
C ALA A 421 -12.47 -0.28 0.19
N ASP A 422 -13.16 0.07 -0.87
CA ASP A 422 -13.39 1.45 -1.29
C ASP A 422 -14.66 1.98 -0.59
N THR A 423 -14.49 2.27 0.70
CA THR A 423 -15.55 2.40 1.69
C THR A 423 -16.70 3.30 1.26
N PHE A 424 -16.41 4.54 0.88
CA PHE A 424 -17.44 5.52 0.55
C PHE A 424 -17.91 5.48 -0.91
N ASN A 425 -17.33 4.60 -1.72
CA ASN A 425 -17.92 4.16 -2.98
C ASN A 425 -18.74 2.87 -2.82
N ASN A 426 -18.79 2.32 -1.61
CA ASN A 426 -19.53 1.11 -1.25
C ASN A 426 -19.25 -0.07 -2.17
N ARG A 427 -17.98 -0.34 -2.41
CA ARG A 427 -17.51 -1.40 -3.33
C ARG A 427 -16.18 -2.00 -2.88
N ILE A 428 -15.86 -3.14 -3.47
CA ILE A 428 -14.51 -3.74 -3.43
C ILE A 428 -13.85 -3.50 -4.80
N GLN A 429 -12.56 -3.21 -4.76
CA GLN A 429 -11.72 -3.14 -5.95
C GLN A 429 -10.61 -4.17 -5.86
#